data_660dcaab8bdf03ac94f17857d6adac5a
#
_entry.id   660dcaab8bdf03ac94f17857d6adac5a
#
_cell.length_a   1.000
_cell.length_b   1.000
_cell.length_c   1.000
_cell.angle_alpha   90.00
_cell.angle_beta   90.00
_cell.angle_gamma   90.00
#
_symmetry.space_group_name_H-M   'P 1'
#
loop_
_entity.id
_entity.type
_entity.pdbx_description
1 polymer ?
#
loop_
_entity_poly.entity_id
_entity_poly.type
_entity_poly.pdbx_seq_one_letter_code
_entity_poly.pdbx_strand_id
1 'polypeptide(L)'
;MPTAHQRWDPEDASEEDFEPIKTSRTTRIIRIIVAIIAIIGILQLSGLYQYSFFKRTPEKLAQKPLEGQISEQLTVPLSIYIVKSETPLNSSRNEQNVRDIVTDAQNIWLQAGINLEIKSIEEIHVGTIDTLPLYAYPRGLIKNLESEKDNSIKVFFTRTLNGLNGISYGRSDTLTIADYTANPDFRVLAHEIGHILGLPHIKHNSALMFKGANGTDLSFVEISTARRFANNFN
;
A
#
# COMPACT_ATOMS: atom_id res chain seq x y z
N MET A 1 -38.66 48.51 54.67
CA MET A 1 -37.44 49.39 54.58
C MET A 1 -36.64 48.93 53.40
N PRO A 2 -36.38 49.73 52.40
CA PRO A 2 -35.83 49.33 51.12
C PRO A 2 -34.33 49.26 51.19
N THR A 3 -33.78 48.18 50.68
CA THR A 3 -32.37 47.96 50.47
C THR A 3 -31.91 48.67 49.20
N ALA A 4 -30.85 49.38 49.32
CA ALA A 4 -30.24 50.17 48.26
C ALA A 4 -29.73 49.27 47.09
N HIS A 5 -30.18 49.61 45.89
CA HIS A 5 -29.61 49.12 44.67
C HIS A 5 -28.18 49.68 44.48
N GLN A 6 -27.19 48.81 44.59
CA GLN A 6 -25.86 49.11 44.13
C GLN A 6 -25.86 49.22 42.60
N ARG A 7 -25.69 50.42 42.09
CA ARG A 7 -25.60 50.72 40.67
C ARG A 7 -24.21 50.28 40.22
N TRP A 8 -24.17 49.31 39.29
CA TRP A 8 -22.93 48.88 38.65
C TRP A 8 -22.43 49.99 37.74
N ASP A 9 -21.18 50.48 37.98
CA ASP A 9 -20.56 51.52 37.22
C ASP A 9 -19.56 50.89 36.26
N PRO A 10 -19.72 51.05 34.92
CA PRO A 10 -18.88 50.37 33.93
C PRO A 10 -17.46 51.00 33.80
N GLU A 11 -17.15 52.08 34.53
CA GLU A 11 -15.85 52.71 34.45
C GLU A 11 -14.78 52.11 35.39
N ASP A 12 -15.14 51.14 36.24
CA ASP A 12 -14.20 50.51 37.19
C ASP A 12 -13.63 49.17 36.68
N ALA A 13 -13.75 48.88 35.36
CA ALA A 13 -13.01 47.80 34.73
C ALA A 13 -11.57 48.28 34.49
N SER A 14 -10.71 48.07 35.50
CA SER A 14 -9.27 48.13 35.31
C SER A 14 -8.89 47.21 34.14
N GLU A 15 -8.22 47.74 33.13
CA GLU A 15 -7.55 46.97 32.12
C GLU A 15 -6.58 46.01 32.84
N GLU A 16 -7.02 44.77 33.09
CA GLU A 16 -6.11 43.72 33.47
C GLU A 16 -5.15 43.54 32.29
N ASP A 17 -3.92 43.91 32.51
CA ASP A 17 -2.79 43.69 31.59
C ASP A 17 -2.77 42.20 31.17
N PHE A 18 -3.32 41.91 30.00
CA PHE A 18 -3.19 40.59 29.37
C PHE A 18 -1.72 40.43 28.94
N GLU A 19 -0.87 39.99 29.87
CA GLU A 19 0.47 39.56 29.48
C GLU A 19 0.35 38.35 28.51
N PRO A 20 0.86 38.47 27.29
CA PRO A 20 0.83 37.34 26.35
C PRO A 20 1.65 36.19 26.93
N ILE A 21 1.01 35.03 27.07
CA ILE A 21 1.62 33.79 27.57
C ILE A 21 2.92 33.55 26.79
N LYS A 22 4.07 33.79 27.40
CA LYS A 22 5.39 33.50 26.82
C LYS A 22 5.53 32.00 26.67
N THR A 23 5.19 31.46 25.47
CA THR A 23 5.37 30.06 25.16
C THR A 23 6.84 29.68 25.25
N SER A 24 7.17 28.69 26.06
CA SER A 24 8.54 28.25 26.27
C SER A 24 9.16 27.77 24.92
N ARG A 25 10.47 27.87 24.78
CA ARG A 25 11.18 27.34 23.60
C ARG A 25 10.78 25.90 23.29
N THR A 26 10.59 25.06 24.30
CA THR A 26 10.17 23.68 24.22
C THR A 26 8.78 23.55 23.58
N THR A 27 7.81 24.40 23.97
CA THR A 27 6.45 24.38 23.41
C THR A 27 6.45 24.79 21.93
N ARG A 28 7.31 25.72 21.52
CA ARG A 28 7.47 26.09 20.10
C ARG A 28 8.05 24.95 19.27
N ILE A 29 9.06 24.27 19.79
CA ILE A 29 9.68 23.12 19.11
C ILE A 29 8.67 21.98 18.94
N ILE A 30 7.90 21.66 19.99
CA ILE A 30 6.86 20.62 19.93
C ILE A 30 5.80 20.96 18.85
N ARG A 31 5.34 22.21 18.80
CA ARG A 31 4.36 22.64 17.78
C ARG A 31 4.91 22.53 16.35
N ILE A 32 6.19 22.84 16.14
CA ILE A 32 6.85 22.70 14.83
C ILE A 32 6.94 21.21 14.45
N ILE A 33 7.32 20.33 15.38
CA ILE A 33 7.41 18.89 15.14
C ILE A 33 6.03 18.31 14.79
N VAL A 34 4.98 18.68 15.53
CA VAL A 34 3.61 18.25 15.27
C VAL A 34 3.13 18.73 13.89
N ALA A 35 3.43 19.98 13.53
CA ALA A 35 3.10 20.52 12.20
C ALA A 35 3.83 19.78 11.08
N ILE A 36 5.10 19.47 11.25
CA ILE A 36 5.89 18.69 10.27
C ILE A 36 5.31 17.26 10.11
N ILE A 37 4.96 16.60 11.22
CA ILE A 37 4.34 15.27 11.19
C ILE A 37 2.98 15.32 10.46
N ALA A 38 2.17 16.35 10.74
CA ALA A 38 0.88 16.54 10.06
C ALA A 38 1.05 16.78 8.54
N ILE A 39 2.03 17.59 8.14
CA ILE A 39 2.34 17.86 6.74
C ILE A 39 2.84 16.57 6.04
N ILE A 40 3.71 15.79 6.68
CA ILE A 40 4.18 14.50 6.15
C ILE A 40 2.99 13.53 6.01
N GLY A 41 2.09 13.49 6.99
CA GLY A 41 0.87 12.67 6.94
C GLY A 41 -0.06 13.08 5.79
N ILE A 42 -0.28 14.38 5.59
CA ILE A 42 -1.09 14.92 4.48
C ILE A 42 -0.43 14.61 3.13
N LEU A 43 0.88 14.75 3.00
CA LEU A 43 1.62 14.43 1.78
C LEU A 43 1.58 12.92 1.46
N GLN A 44 1.60 12.07 2.46
CA GLN A 44 1.43 10.61 2.28
C GLN A 44 0.00 10.25 1.86
N LEU A 45 -1.02 10.87 2.45
CA LEU A 45 -2.43 10.67 2.10
C LEU A 45 -2.80 11.24 0.73
N SER A 46 -2.18 12.34 0.32
CA SER A 46 -2.45 12.99 -0.98
C SER A 46 -1.74 12.32 -2.17
N GLY A 47 -0.91 11.32 -1.94
CA GLY A 47 -0.14 10.66 -2.99
C GLY A 47 0.96 11.54 -3.62
N LEU A 48 1.14 12.78 -3.16
CA LEU A 48 2.12 13.73 -3.70
C LEU A 48 3.56 13.33 -3.37
N TYR A 49 3.77 12.52 -2.33
CA TYR A 49 5.11 12.07 -1.96
C TYR A 49 5.70 11.04 -2.94
N GLN A 50 4.84 10.35 -3.70
CA GLN A 50 5.31 9.47 -4.77
C GLN A 50 5.70 10.24 -6.04
N TYR A 51 5.28 11.51 -6.17
CA TYR A 51 5.44 12.29 -7.40
C TYR A 51 6.79 12.99 -7.54
N SER A 52 7.52 13.21 -6.46
CA SER A 52 8.74 14.05 -6.49
C SER A 52 10.02 13.30 -6.86
N PHE A 53 10.04 11.97 -6.81
CA PHE A 53 11.23 11.18 -7.15
C PHE A 53 11.36 10.77 -8.63
N PHE A 54 10.29 10.94 -9.43
CA PHE A 54 10.26 10.51 -10.84
C PHE A 54 9.88 11.61 -11.84
N LYS A 55 10.40 12.85 -11.65
CA LYS A 55 10.43 13.81 -12.77
C LYS A 55 11.61 13.51 -13.69
N ARG A 56 11.50 12.44 -14.47
CA ARG A 56 12.20 12.32 -15.75
C ARG A 56 11.21 11.74 -16.75
N THR A 57 10.76 12.62 -17.64
CA THR A 57 10.07 12.26 -18.87
C THR A 57 10.76 11.12 -19.58
N PRO A 58 9.97 10.14 -20.04
CA PRO A 58 10.26 9.61 -21.35
C PRO A 58 9.03 9.31 -22.17
N GLU A 59 8.65 10.24 -22.99
CA GLU A 59 7.66 10.03 -24.03
C GLU A 59 8.28 9.43 -25.32
N LYS A 60 9.50 8.86 -25.20
CA LYS A 60 10.17 8.22 -26.34
C LYS A 60 10.84 6.94 -25.84
N LEU A 61 10.12 5.84 -25.82
CA LEU A 61 10.66 4.48 -25.96
C LEU A 61 9.57 3.41 -25.70
N ALA A 62 8.43 3.54 -26.38
CA ALA A 62 7.57 2.39 -26.61
C ALA A 62 8.23 1.52 -27.69
N GLN A 63 9.38 0.93 -27.41
CA GLN A 63 9.87 -0.18 -28.21
C GLN A 63 9.39 -1.47 -27.56
N LYS A 64 8.62 -2.25 -28.35
CA LYS A 64 8.26 -3.63 -28.02
C LYS A 64 9.52 -4.37 -27.58
N PRO A 65 9.52 -5.11 -26.46
CA PRO A 65 10.69 -5.87 -26.05
C PRO A 65 11.14 -6.75 -27.21
N LEU A 66 12.40 -6.69 -27.55
CA LEU A 66 13.00 -7.61 -28.51
C LEU A 66 12.92 -9.01 -27.91
N GLU A 67 12.03 -9.83 -28.45
CA GLU A 67 12.02 -11.28 -28.18
C GLU A 67 13.43 -11.81 -28.43
N GLY A 68 14.14 -12.19 -27.37
CA GLY A 68 15.50 -12.73 -27.43
C GLY A 68 16.54 -12.12 -26.50
N GLN A 69 16.24 -11.04 -25.77
CA GLN A 69 17.22 -10.39 -24.87
C GLN A 69 17.06 -10.72 -23.37
N ILE A 70 16.06 -11.51 -22.98
CA ILE A 70 15.93 -11.98 -21.59
C ILE A 70 16.67 -13.30 -21.48
N SER A 71 17.97 -13.26 -21.20
CA SER A 71 18.84 -14.44 -21.13
C SER A 71 18.71 -15.22 -19.80
N GLU A 72 18.15 -14.61 -18.78
CA GLU A 72 18.03 -15.18 -17.42
C GLU A 72 16.63 -15.04 -16.89
N GLN A 73 16.03 -16.14 -16.47
CA GLN A 73 14.75 -16.17 -15.77
C GLN A 73 14.99 -15.92 -14.28
N LEU A 74 14.32 -14.91 -13.71
CA LEU A 74 14.34 -14.62 -12.28
C LEU A 74 13.13 -15.27 -11.61
N THR A 75 13.30 -15.73 -10.38
CA THR A 75 12.21 -16.32 -9.60
C THR A 75 11.82 -15.39 -8.46
N VAL A 76 10.52 -15.13 -8.30
CA VAL A 76 9.95 -14.40 -7.18
C VAL A 76 9.05 -15.37 -6.40
N PRO A 77 9.50 -15.79 -5.20
CA PRO A 77 8.72 -16.73 -4.39
C PRO A 77 7.55 -16.03 -3.71
N LEU A 78 6.41 -16.71 -3.62
CA LEU A 78 5.18 -16.24 -3.01
C LEU A 78 4.81 -17.14 -1.83
N SER A 79 4.67 -16.57 -0.63
CA SER A 79 4.05 -17.20 0.52
C SER A 79 2.61 -16.67 0.65
N ILE A 80 1.63 -17.54 0.49
CA ILE A 80 0.24 -17.17 0.30
C ILE A 80 -0.57 -17.55 1.53
N TYR A 81 -1.41 -16.60 1.98
CA TYR A 81 -2.24 -16.73 3.15
C TYR A 81 -3.71 -16.48 2.80
N ILE A 82 -4.55 -17.50 2.96
CA ILE A 82 -6.00 -17.39 2.81
C ILE A 82 -6.59 -17.08 4.19
N VAL A 83 -7.11 -15.86 4.35
CA VAL A 83 -7.65 -15.41 5.64
C VAL A 83 -8.99 -16.07 5.92
N LYS A 84 -9.08 -16.82 7.02
CA LYS A 84 -10.31 -17.38 7.58
C LYS A 84 -10.68 -16.63 8.86
N SER A 85 -11.93 -16.23 8.99
CA SER A 85 -12.39 -15.41 10.11
C SER A 85 -13.90 -15.51 10.27
N GLU A 86 -14.40 -15.25 11.47
CA GLU A 86 -15.84 -15.04 11.71
C GLU A 86 -16.33 -13.65 11.27
N THR A 87 -15.43 -12.80 10.79
CA THR A 87 -15.69 -11.42 10.36
C THR A 87 -15.90 -11.34 8.84
N PRO A 88 -16.29 -10.15 8.31
CA PRO A 88 -16.38 -9.92 6.86
C PRO A 88 -15.05 -10.11 6.08
N LEU A 89 -13.93 -10.35 6.76
CA LEU A 89 -12.64 -10.63 6.11
C LEU A 89 -12.48 -12.09 5.66
N ASN A 90 -13.38 -12.98 6.06
CA ASN A 90 -13.32 -14.41 5.73
C ASN A 90 -13.31 -14.65 4.23
N SER A 91 -12.16 -15.00 3.69
CA SER A 91 -12.02 -15.33 2.27
C SER A 91 -12.82 -16.56 1.89
N SER A 92 -13.53 -16.49 0.78
CA SER A 92 -14.24 -17.62 0.17
C SER A 92 -13.35 -18.46 -0.74
N ARG A 93 -12.10 -18.04 -0.98
CA ARG A 93 -11.17 -18.76 -1.83
C ARG A 93 -10.67 -20.04 -1.18
N ASN A 94 -10.33 -20.98 -2.05
CA ASN A 94 -9.62 -22.20 -1.71
C ASN A 94 -8.24 -22.22 -2.40
N GLU A 95 -7.44 -23.21 -2.09
CA GLU A 95 -6.09 -23.37 -2.64
C GLU A 95 -6.08 -23.40 -4.18
N GLN A 96 -7.03 -24.11 -4.81
CA GLN A 96 -7.07 -24.23 -6.27
C GLN A 96 -7.36 -22.87 -6.93
N ASN A 97 -8.33 -22.11 -6.39
CA ASN A 97 -8.62 -20.77 -6.91
C ASN A 97 -7.38 -19.85 -6.86
N VAL A 98 -6.62 -19.95 -5.78
CA VAL A 98 -5.39 -19.15 -5.60
C VAL A 98 -4.31 -19.59 -6.60
N ARG A 99 -4.13 -20.89 -6.82
CA ARG A 99 -3.18 -21.41 -7.81
C ARG A 99 -3.52 -20.93 -9.23
N ASP A 100 -4.81 -20.94 -9.58
CA ASP A 100 -5.28 -20.48 -10.89
C ASP A 100 -4.96 -18.98 -11.07
N ILE A 101 -5.24 -18.15 -10.05
CA ILE A 101 -4.94 -16.71 -10.06
C ILE A 101 -3.43 -16.46 -10.23
N VAL A 102 -2.59 -17.19 -9.51
CA VAL A 102 -1.13 -17.05 -9.63
C VAL A 102 -0.64 -17.49 -11.01
N THR A 103 -1.20 -18.55 -11.55
CA THR A 103 -0.86 -19.04 -12.91
C THR A 103 -1.18 -17.98 -13.97
N ASP A 104 -2.34 -17.35 -13.87
CA ASP A 104 -2.73 -16.30 -14.80
C ASP A 104 -1.89 -15.00 -14.60
N ALA A 105 -1.58 -14.64 -13.36
CA ALA A 105 -0.66 -13.53 -13.06
C ALA A 105 0.77 -13.80 -13.57
N GLN A 106 1.22 -15.05 -13.48
CA GLN A 106 2.48 -15.54 -14.04
C GLN A 106 2.60 -15.23 -15.53
N ASN A 107 1.53 -15.44 -16.31
CA ASN A 107 1.54 -15.16 -17.76
C ASN A 107 1.84 -13.68 -18.07
N ILE A 108 1.45 -12.77 -17.19
CA ILE A 108 1.80 -11.35 -17.32
C ILE A 108 3.30 -11.13 -17.08
N TRP A 109 3.84 -11.71 -16.01
CA TRP A 109 5.23 -11.52 -15.61
C TRP A 109 6.25 -12.23 -16.49
N LEU A 110 5.83 -13.20 -17.30
CA LEU A 110 6.68 -13.81 -18.35
C LEU A 110 7.21 -12.78 -19.34
N GLN A 111 6.50 -11.65 -19.58
CA GLN A 111 7.00 -10.53 -20.38
C GLN A 111 8.31 -9.97 -19.84
N ALA A 112 8.54 -10.05 -18.54
CA ALA A 112 9.74 -9.60 -17.88
C ALA A 112 10.73 -10.74 -17.61
N GLY A 113 10.46 -11.97 -18.03
CA GLY A 113 11.25 -13.15 -17.66
C GLY A 113 11.28 -13.39 -16.15
N ILE A 114 10.18 -13.03 -15.47
CA ILE A 114 10.01 -13.28 -14.03
C ILE A 114 9.04 -14.43 -13.84
N ASN A 115 9.47 -15.43 -13.07
CA ASN A 115 8.69 -16.58 -12.66
C ASN A 115 8.13 -16.34 -11.26
N LEU A 116 6.81 -16.49 -11.07
CA LEU A 116 6.17 -16.47 -9.76
C LEU A 116 6.10 -17.90 -9.22
N GLU A 117 6.84 -18.18 -8.17
CA GLU A 117 6.88 -19.52 -7.56
C GLU A 117 6.05 -19.54 -6.27
N ILE A 118 5.06 -20.41 -6.21
CA ILE A 118 4.30 -20.63 -4.98
C ILE A 118 5.15 -21.47 -4.02
N LYS A 119 5.64 -20.85 -2.96
CA LYS A 119 6.41 -21.49 -1.89
C LYS A 119 5.51 -22.19 -0.89
N SER A 120 4.45 -21.53 -0.46
CA SER A 120 3.43 -22.09 0.43
C SER A 120 2.05 -21.49 0.16
N ILE A 121 1.00 -22.24 0.48
CA ILE A 121 -0.38 -21.75 0.61
C ILE A 121 -0.89 -22.23 1.95
N GLU A 122 -1.33 -21.30 2.79
CA GLU A 122 -1.78 -21.57 4.15
C GLU A 122 -3.11 -20.89 4.43
N GLU A 123 -4.02 -21.59 5.10
CA GLU A 123 -5.20 -20.97 5.69
C GLU A 123 -4.84 -20.45 7.09
N ILE A 124 -5.01 -19.13 7.29
CA ILE A 124 -4.74 -18.51 8.59
C ILE A 124 -6.05 -18.07 9.25
N HIS A 125 -6.25 -18.48 10.50
CA HIS A 125 -7.40 -18.09 11.28
C HIS A 125 -7.11 -16.83 12.09
N VAL A 126 -7.86 -15.74 11.81
CA VAL A 126 -7.70 -14.46 12.48
C VAL A 126 -8.92 -14.15 13.34
N GLY A 127 -8.69 -13.80 14.59
CA GLY A 127 -9.73 -13.37 15.53
C GLY A 127 -10.25 -11.96 15.22
N THR A 128 -11.35 -11.56 15.88
CA THR A 128 -11.96 -10.23 15.68
C THR A 128 -11.01 -9.08 16.01
N ILE A 129 -10.12 -9.26 16.99
CA ILE A 129 -9.13 -8.25 17.41
C ILE A 129 -8.01 -8.15 16.38
N ASP A 130 -7.61 -9.28 15.81
CA ASP A 130 -6.52 -9.35 14.83
C ASP A 130 -6.93 -8.80 13.46
N THR A 131 -8.24 -8.67 13.20
CA THR A 131 -8.76 -8.15 11.92
C THR A 131 -8.72 -6.64 11.81
N LEU A 132 -8.71 -5.91 12.94
CA LEU A 132 -8.57 -4.45 12.93
C LEU A 132 -7.32 -3.96 12.19
N PRO A 133 -6.13 -4.56 12.35
CA PRO A 133 -4.95 -4.21 11.59
C PRO A 133 -5.06 -4.47 10.08
N LEU A 134 -5.84 -5.45 9.64
CA LEU A 134 -6.07 -5.74 8.21
C LEU A 134 -6.85 -4.65 7.48
N TYR A 135 -7.72 -3.89 8.19
CA TYR A 135 -8.40 -2.73 7.62
C TYR A 135 -7.52 -1.47 7.59
N ALA A 136 -6.64 -1.33 8.57
CA ALA A 136 -5.80 -0.13 8.72
C ALA A 136 -4.37 -0.36 8.22
N TYR A 137 -3.77 -1.50 8.59
CA TYR A 137 -2.43 -1.95 8.20
C TYR A 137 -2.27 -3.42 8.62
N PRO A 138 -1.95 -4.36 7.73
CA PRO A 138 -1.71 -5.77 8.08
C PRO A 138 -0.42 -6.00 8.87
N ARG A 139 0.31 -4.94 9.20
CA ARG A 139 1.59 -5.03 9.94
C ARG A 139 1.48 -5.78 11.27
N GLY A 140 0.33 -5.79 11.94
CA GLY A 140 0.14 -6.54 13.17
C GLY A 140 0.14 -8.05 12.95
N LEU A 141 -0.57 -8.51 11.92
CA LEU A 141 -0.59 -9.92 11.52
C LEU A 141 0.76 -10.34 10.93
N ILE A 142 1.33 -9.47 10.09
CA ILE A 142 2.64 -9.65 9.47
C ILE A 142 3.72 -9.83 10.54
N LYS A 143 3.69 -9.06 11.62
CA LYS A 143 4.70 -9.11 12.68
C LYS A 143 4.77 -10.48 13.38
N ASN A 144 3.65 -11.18 13.47
CA ASN A 144 3.61 -12.54 14.00
C ASN A 144 4.08 -13.59 12.97
N LEU A 145 3.98 -13.27 11.67
CA LEU A 145 4.43 -14.11 10.55
C LEU A 145 5.85 -13.75 10.08
N GLU A 146 6.36 -12.56 10.47
CA GLU A 146 7.73 -12.08 10.19
C GLU A 146 8.83 -12.79 11.00
N SER A 147 8.48 -13.71 11.89
CA SER A 147 9.49 -14.45 12.68
C SER A 147 10.39 -15.34 11.81
N GLU A 148 9.98 -15.66 10.59
CA GLU A 148 10.83 -16.25 9.57
C GLU A 148 11.17 -15.18 8.54
N LYS A 149 12.43 -14.78 8.45
CA LYS A 149 12.98 -14.00 7.33
C LYS A 149 12.92 -14.85 6.07
N ASP A 150 11.73 -14.93 5.54
CA ASP A 150 11.41 -15.62 4.32
C ASP A 150 11.57 -14.61 3.17
N ASN A 151 12.49 -14.89 2.27
CA ASN A 151 12.75 -14.05 1.09
C ASN A 151 11.64 -14.25 0.04
N SER A 152 10.36 -14.05 0.43
CA SER A 152 9.18 -14.19 -0.42
C SER A 152 8.25 -13.00 -0.31
N ILE A 153 7.45 -12.78 -1.36
CA ILE A 153 6.31 -11.86 -1.29
C ILE A 153 5.18 -12.56 -0.53
N LYS A 154 4.68 -11.90 0.53
CA LYS A 154 3.55 -12.37 1.32
C LYS A 154 2.24 -11.86 0.71
N VAL A 155 1.41 -12.79 0.24
CA VAL A 155 0.14 -12.51 -0.43
C VAL A 155 -1.02 -12.94 0.47
N PHE A 156 -1.84 -11.98 0.89
CA PHE A 156 -3.04 -12.26 1.68
C PHE A 156 -4.28 -12.18 0.80
N PHE A 157 -5.14 -13.19 0.88
CA PHE A 157 -6.47 -13.16 0.29
C PHE A 157 -7.52 -12.94 1.38
N THR A 158 -8.35 -11.91 1.21
CA THR A 158 -9.43 -11.56 2.13
C THR A 158 -10.72 -11.32 1.37
N ARG A 159 -11.88 -11.48 2.02
CA ARG A 159 -13.16 -11.27 1.34
C ARG A 159 -13.34 -9.84 0.83
N THR A 160 -12.90 -8.84 1.59
CA THR A 160 -13.08 -7.42 1.26
C THR A 160 -11.93 -6.57 1.77
N LEU A 161 -11.68 -5.44 1.08
CA LEU A 161 -10.69 -4.42 1.42
C LEU A 161 -11.31 -3.01 1.37
N ASN A 162 -12.53 -2.83 1.91
CA ASN A 162 -13.22 -1.53 1.92
C ASN A 162 -13.33 -0.87 0.53
N GLY A 163 -13.66 -1.68 -0.49
CA GLY A 163 -13.83 -1.21 -1.86
C GLY A 163 -12.55 -1.14 -2.68
N LEU A 164 -11.40 -1.52 -2.12
CA LEU A 164 -10.17 -1.73 -2.88
C LEU A 164 -10.13 -3.14 -3.47
N ASN A 165 -9.57 -3.28 -4.66
CA ASN A 165 -9.35 -4.59 -5.30
C ASN A 165 -8.12 -5.29 -4.68
N GLY A 166 -7.06 -4.54 -4.45
CA GLY A 166 -5.83 -4.97 -3.84
C GLY A 166 -5.07 -3.79 -3.24
N ILE A 167 -4.06 -4.09 -2.46
CA ILE A 167 -3.14 -3.11 -1.88
C ILE A 167 -1.79 -3.74 -1.59
N SER A 168 -0.72 -3.08 -2.00
CA SER A 168 0.65 -3.38 -1.60
C SER A 168 1.12 -2.42 -0.50
N TYR A 169 1.88 -2.91 0.47
CA TYR A 169 2.23 -2.14 1.68
C TYR A 169 3.62 -1.51 1.60
N GLY A 170 3.85 -0.74 0.58
CA GLY A 170 5.03 0.10 0.46
C GLY A 170 6.35 -0.71 0.41
N ARG A 171 7.20 -0.56 1.44
CA ARG A 171 8.52 -1.21 1.51
C ARG A 171 8.49 -2.61 2.15
N SER A 172 7.32 -3.11 2.51
CA SER A 172 7.17 -4.49 2.94
C SER A 172 6.88 -5.35 1.73
N ASP A 173 7.48 -6.53 1.66
CA ASP A 173 7.22 -7.51 0.61
C ASP A 173 5.86 -8.18 0.86
N THR A 174 4.81 -7.35 1.03
CA THR A 174 3.48 -7.80 1.43
C THR A 174 2.41 -7.08 0.64
N LEU A 175 1.41 -7.85 0.22
CA LEU A 175 0.21 -7.34 -0.43
C LEU A 175 -1.04 -8.10 0.02
N THR A 176 -2.21 -7.50 -0.20
CA THR A 176 -3.51 -8.13 0.07
C THR A 176 -4.41 -7.96 -1.15
N ILE A 177 -5.16 -9.01 -1.49
CA ILE A 177 -6.13 -9.05 -2.59
C ILE A 177 -7.52 -9.37 -2.02
N ALA A 178 -8.54 -8.62 -2.47
CA ALA A 178 -9.93 -8.91 -2.14
C ALA A 178 -10.46 -10.10 -2.97
N ASP A 179 -11.43 -10.85 -2.43
CA ASP A 179 -12.11 -11.91 -3.20
C ASP A 179 -12.96 -11.33 -4.32
N TYR A 180 -13.58 -10.17 -4.08
CA TYR A 180 -14.41 -9.49 -5.07
C TYR A 180 -13.69 -8.25 -5.58
N THR A 181 -13.21 -8.36 -6.82
CA THR A 181 -12.47 -7.30 -7.48
C THR A 181 -13.25 -6.78 -8.70
N ALA A 182 -13.15 -5.49 -8.99
CA ALA A 182 -13.75 -4.90 -10.19
C ALA A 182 -12.98 -5.26 -11.47
N ASN A 183 -11.73 -5.67 -11.34
CA ASN A 183 -10.86 -6.14 -12.41
C ASN A 183 -10.56 -7.63 -12.20
N PRO A 184 -10.10 -8.37 -13.23
CA PRO A 184 -9.69 -9.76 -13.04
C PRO A 184 -8.65 -9.92 -11.92
N ASP A 185 -8.85 -10.88 -11.05
CA ASP A 185 -8.05 -11.11 -9.83
C ASP A 185 -6.57 -11.27 -10.12
N PHE A 186 -6.24 -12.04 -11.16
CA PHE A 186 -4.87 -12.27 -11.60
C PHE A 186 -4.17 -10.98 -12.02
N ARG A 187 -4.92 -10.07 -12.66
CA ARG A 187 -4.39 -8.76 -13.04
C ARG A 187 -4.17 -7.89 -11.80
N VAL A 188 -5.08 -7.94 -10.82
CA VAL A 188 -4.91 -7.23 -9.55
C VAL A 188 -3.66 -7.75 -8.83
N LEU A 189 -3.50 -9.08 -8.73
CA LEU A 189 -2.31 -9.68 -8.13
C LEU A 189 -1.03 -9.24 -8.86
N ALA A 190 -1.01 -9.32 -10.18
CA ALA A 190 0.15 -8.90 -10.97
C ALA A 190 0.47 -7.41 -10.78
N HIS A 191 -0.54 -6.54 -10.69
CA HIS A 191 -0.40 -5.11 -10.46
C HIS A 191 0.22 -4.80 -9.08
N GLU A 192 -0.28 -5.43 -8.02
CA GLU A 192 0.24 -5.24 -6.67
C GLU A 192 1.68 -5.79 -6.52
N ILE A 193 1.99 -6.92 -7.18
CA ILE A 193 3.38 -7.40 -7.30
C ILE A 193 4.24 -6.35 -8.02
N GLY A 194 3.70 -5.68 -9.05
CA GLY A 194 4.39 -4.60 -9.74
C GLY A 194 4.84 -3.49 -8.79
N HIS A 195 4.02 -3.10 -7.84
CA HIS A 195 4.38 -2.11 -6.83
C HIS A 195 5.52 -2.59 -5.93
N ILE A 196 5.51 -3.85 -5.52
CA ILE A 196 6.62 -4.45 -4.74
C ILE A 196 7.90 -4.49 -5.57
N LEU A 197 7.79 -4.76 -6.86
CA LEU A 197 8.90 -4.72 -7.81
C LEU A 197 9.26 -3.30 -8.27
N GLY A 198 8.81 -2.27 -7.52
CA GLY A 198 9.23 -0.87 -7.69
C GLY A 198 8.54 -0.12 -8.82
N LEU A 199 7.45 -0.64 -9.39
CA LEU A 199 6.73 0.02 -10.47
C LEU A 199 5.70 1.02 -9.94
N PRO A 200 5.75 2.30 -10.37
CA PRO A 200 4.72 3.28 -10.08
C PRO A 200 3.53 3.14 -11.03
N HIS A 201 2.40 3.74 -10.68
CA HIS A 201 1.28 3.90 -11.61
C HIS A 201 1.69 4.71 -12.85
N ILE A 202 1.19 4.31 -14.00
CA ILE A 202 1.37 5.05 -15.26
C ILE A 202 0.01 5.37 -15.94
N LYS A 203 0.01 6.36 -16.87
CA LYS A 203 -1.20 6.82 -17.54
C LYS A 203 -1.33 6.20 -18.94
N HIS A 204 -1.37 4.88 -19.02
CA HIS A 204 -1.56 4.18 -20.30
C HIS A 204 -2.50 2.98 -20.12
N ASN A 205 -3.60 2.96 -20.84
CA ASN A 205 -4.72 2.04 -20.62
C ASN A 205 -4.37 0.55 -20.81
N SER A 206 -3.44 0.22 -21.70
CA SER A 206 -3.02 -1.16 -21.91
C SER A 206 -1.99 -1.63 -20.90
N ALA A 207 -1.40 -0.72 -20.13
CA ALA A 207 -0.33 -1.07 -19.19
C ALA A 207 -0.85 -1.76 -17.94
N LEU A 208 -0.06 -2.70 -17.42
CA LEU A 208 -0.33 -3.36 -16.14
C LEU A 208 -0.47 -2.33 -15.01
N MET A 209 0.39 -1.31 -14.97
CA MET A 209 0.44 -0.32 -13.89
C MET A 209 -0.55 0.84 -14.09
N PHE A 210 -1.48 0.75 -15.04
CA PHE A 210 -2.58 1.71 -15.15
C PHE A 210 -3.65 1.45 -14.10
N LYS A 211 -4.04 2.50 -13.38
CA LYS A 211 -5.03 2.42 -12.30
C LYS A 211 -6.44 2.30 -12.90
N GLY A 212 -7.06 1.14 -12.74
CA GLY A 212 -8.48 0.96 -13.07
C GLY A 212 -8.82 0.42 -14.47
N ALA A 213 -7.86 -0.06 -15.25
CA ALA A 213 -8.09 -0.74 -16.52
C ALA A 213 -7.63 -2.21 -16.50
N ASN A 214 -7.99 -2.95 -17.56
CA ASN A 214 -7.64 -4.37 -17.74
C ASN A 214 -6.31 -4.57 -18.50
N GLY A 215 -5.46 -3.53 -18.59
CA GLY A 215 -4.17 -3.62 -19.25
C GLY A 215 -3.20 -4.55 -18.54
N THR A 216 -2.36 -5.21 -19.32
CA THR A 216 -1.38 -6.20 -18.84
C THR A 216 0.02 -5.97 -19.42
N ASP A 217 0.20 -4.94 -20.26
CA ASP A 217 1.47 -4.66 -20.93
C ASP A 217 2.49 -4.10 -19.95
N LEU A 218 3.74 -4.52 -20.12
CA LEU A 218 4.91 -3.95 -19.46
C LEU A 218 5.82 -3.29 -20.49
N SER A 219 6.16 -2.04 -20.27
CA SER A 219 7.17 -1.33 -21.07
C SER A 219 8.58 -1.82 -20.74
N PHE A 220 9.53 -1.55 -21.63
CA PHE A 220 10.95 -1.91 -21.41
C PHE A 220 11.50 -1.32 -20.09
N VAL A 221 11.11 -0.10 -19.73
CA VAL A 221 11.53 0.56 -18.48
C VAL A 221 10.93 -0.16 -17.26
N GLU A 222 9.66 -0.57 -17.32
CA GLU A 222 9.01 -1.33 -16.26
C GLU A 222 9.65 -2.71 -16.12
N ILE A 223 9.88 -3.42 -17.22
CA ILE A 223 10.58 -4.71 -17.23
C ILE A 223 11.96 -4.58 -16.57
N SER A 224 12.78 -3.61 -17.02
CA SER A 224 14.12 -3.37 -16.48
C SER A 224 14.09 -3.06 -14.98
N THR A 225 13.10 -2.26 -14.54
CA THR A 225 12.92 -1.91 -13.13
C THR A 225 12.50 -3.13 -12.33
N ALA A 226 11.45 -3.83 -12.76
CA ALA A 226 10.94 -5.01 -12.06
C ALA A 226 12.01 -6.09 -11.92
N ARG A 227 12.78 -6.38 -12.96
CA ARG A 227 13.89 -7.35 -12.92
C ARG A 227 14.95 -6.98 -11.89
N ARG A 228 15.31 -5.68 -11.79
CA ARG A 228 16.29 -5.21 -10.78
C ARG A 228 15.79 -5.48 -9.35
N PHE A 229 14.49 -5.29 -9.08
CA PHE A 229 13.93 -5.57 -7.76
C PHE A 229 13.71 -7.07 -7.54
N ALA A 230 13.29 -7.81 -8.58
CA ALA A 230 13.11 -9.27 -8.51
C ALA A 230 14.43 -9.98 -8.15
N ASN A 231 15.58 -9.43 -8.56
CA ASN A 231 16.90 -9.97 -8.22
C ASN A 231 17.20 -9.98 -6.70
N ASN A 232 16.44 -9.25 -5.89
CA ASN A 232 16.59 -9.29 -4.43
C ASN A 232 15.97 -10.57 -3.82
N PHE A 233 15.18 -11.32 -4.58
CA PHE A 233 14.54 -12.57 -4.15
C PHE A 233 15.33 -13.83 -4.57
N ASN A 234 16.38 -13.69 -5.37
CA ASN A 234 17.24 -14.77 -5.86
C ASN A 234 18.50 -14.95 -5.04
#